data_bfe9525b21e9c97056f74e9170f96247
#
_entry.id   bfe9525b21e9c97056f74e9170f96247
#
_cell.length_a   1.000
_cell.length_b   1.000
_cell.length_c   1.000
_cell.angle_alpha   90.00
_cell.angle_beta   90.00
_cell.angle_gamma   90.00
#
_symmetry.space_group_name_H-M   'P 1'
#
loop_
_entity.id
_entity.type
_entity.pdbx_description
1 polymer ?
#
loop_
_entity_poly.entity_id
_entity_poly.type
_entity_poly.pdbx_seq_one_letter_code
_entity_poly.pdbx_strand_id
1 'polypeptide(L)'
;MHPRLSLKNITKRYPGIVANDGINMDIAPGEVLAVLGENGAGKSTLMKIIYGSVRPDEGSLEFDGRPLDVSSPAEARTSGIAMVHQHFALFDTLTVAENVALGLPPGRSTAEISEEVKTLGEKYGLEVDPAAVVYELSMGERQRVEIIRALMTNPKLLILDEPTSVLVPQAVRKLFVTLHRLAEEGVSILFISHKLDEIRELADRCVVLRAGRIVSSVNPKAETEASLARLMIGAEPPAIREASGTPGEVVFEMKDVSYPGSLRVCGIENVSVAVRKGEIVGVAGISGNGQARLMAVAAGEAPVADEGVMLFGKPVGS
;
A
#
# COMPACT_ATOMS: atom_id res chain seq x y z
N MET A 1 3.85 4.30 31.73
CA MET A 1 2.74 3.86 30.87
C MET A 1 3.16 2.55 30.22
N HIS A 2 2.26 1.57 30.12
CA HIS A 2 2.55 0.35 29.37
C HIS A 2 2.50 0.64 27.86
N PRO A 3 3.34 0.00 27.03
CA PRO A 3 3.20 0.05 25.59
C PRO A 3 1.81 -0.44 25.15
N ARG A 4 1.30 0.10 24.04
CA ARG A 4 0.10 -0.42 23.36
C ARG A 4 0.32 -1.84 22.89
N LEU A 5 1.46 -2.06 22.23
CA LEU A 5 1.91 -3.37 21.76
C LEU A 5 3.37 -3.56 22.15
N SER A 6 3.74 -4.73 22.62
CA SER A 6 5.13 -5.12 22.86
C SER A 6 5.39 -6.49 22.23
N LEU A 7 6.42 -6.59 21.43
CA LEU A 7 6.94 -7.80 20.81
C LEU A 7 8.24 -8.17 21.51
N LYS A 8 8.35 -9.41 21.99
CA LYS A 8 9.52 -9.89 22.73
C LYS A 8 10.08 -11.14 22.05
N ASN A 9 11.26 -11.00 21.44
CA ASN A 9 12.01 -12.08 20.78
C ASN A 9 11.20 -12.86 19.74
N ILE A 10 10.37 -12.15 18.95
CA ILE A 10 9.52 -12.80 17.94
C ILE A 10 10.36 -13.39 16.85
N THR A 11 10.25 -14.71 16.67
CA THR A 11 10.93 -15.45 15.61
C THR A 11 9.92 -16.25 14.78
N LYS A 12 10.09 -16.20 13.45
CA LYS A 12 9.30 -16.98 12.50
C LYS A 12 10.18 -17.58 11.42
N ARG A 13 10.11 -18.90 11.29
CA ARG A 13 10.85 -19.68 10.30
C ARG A 13 9.89 -20.30 9.29
N TYR A 14 10.30 -20.27 8.04
CA TYR A 14 9.70 -21.04 6.94
C TYR A 14 10.76 -21.96 6.33
N PRO A 15 10.40 -22.98 5.55
CA PRO A 15 11.38 -23.83 4.90
C PRO A 15 12.43 -23.00 4.13
N GLY A 16 13.68 -23.09 4.54
CA GLY A 16 14.80 -22.40 3.90
C GLY A 16 15.00 -20.91 4.26
N ILE A 17 14.13 -20.31 5.09
CA ILE A 17 14.26 -18.87 5.43
C ILE A 17 13.80 -18.57 6.87
N VAL A 18 14.53 -17.69 7.54
CA VAL A 18 14.08 -17.06 8.79
C VAL A 18 13.49 -15.69 8.46
N ALA A 19 12.16 -15.61 8.46
CA ALA A 19 11.45 -14.40 8.04
C ALA A 19 11.48 -13.29 9.11
N ASN A 20 11.44 -13.68 10.40
CA ASN A 20 11.68 -12.80 11.55
C ASN A 20 12.59 -13.53 12.53
N ASP A 21 13.57 -12.83 13.09
CA ASP A 21 14.63 -13.40 13.91
C ASP A 21 14.87 -12.51 15.14
N GLY A 22 14.27 -12.92 16.27
CA GLY A 22 14.42 -12.25 17.55
C GLY A 22 13.93 -10.80 17.57
N ILE A 23 12.79 -10.50 16.91
CA ILE A 23 12.23 -9.14 16.84
C ILE A 23 11.78 -8.67 18.22
N ASN A 24 12.31 -7.52 18.64
CA ASN A 24 11.88 -6.77 19.81
C ASN A 24 11.41 -5.40 19.37
N MET A 25 10.15 -5.04 19.65
CA MET A 25 9.54 -3.79 19.23
C MET A 25 8.38 -3.42 20.13
N ASP A 26 8.30 -2.15 20.49
CA ASP A 26 7.19 -1.59 21.26
C ASP A 26 6.51 -0.48 20.46
N ILE A 27 5.21 -0.28 20.70
CA ILE A 27 4.43 0.85 20.18
C ILE A 27 3.73 1.50 21.36
N ALA A 28 3.89 2.80 21.54
CA ALA A 28 3.19 3.56 22.59
C ALA A 28 1.72 3.85 22.20
N PRO A 29 0.84 4.12 23.19
CA PRO A 29 -0.51 4.62 22.89
C PRO A 29 -0.45 5.93 22.10
N GLY A 30 -1.20 6.00 20.98
CA GLY A 30 -1.23 7.18 20.12
C GLY A 30 0.03 7.41 19.27
N GLU A 31 0.99 6.50 19.29
CA GLU A 31 2.21 6.60 18.47
C GLU A 31 1.94 6.15 17.02
N VAL A 32 2.50 6.88 16.06
CA VAL A 32 2.62 6.44 14.67
C VAL A 32 4.02 5.86 14.48
N LEU A 33 4.11 4.53 14.45
CA LEU A 33 5.34 3.79 14.22
C LEU A 33 5.41 3.31 12.77
N ALA A 34 6.44 3.72 12.04
CA ALA A 34 6.71 3.18 10.72
C ALA A 34 7.60 1.94 10.77
N VAL A 35 7.35 0.99 9.88
CA VAL A 35 8.23 -0.15 9.61
C VAL A 35 8.77 -0.04 8.19
N LEU A 36 10.05 0.28 8.09
CA LEU A 36 10.81 0.41 6.85
C LEU A 36 11.61 -0.86 6.58
N GLY A 37 11.75 -1.25 5.34
CA GLY A 37 12.60 -2.37 4.92
C GLY A 37 12.37 -2.75 3.47
N GLU A 38 13.33 -3.41 2.85
CA GLU A 38 13.21 -3.93 1.49
C GLU A 38 12.13 -5.02 1.36
N ASN A 39 11.78 -5.35 0.12
CA ASN A 39 10.93 -6.51 -0.15
C ASN A 39 11.63 -7.79 0.34
N GLY A 40 10.88 -8.64 1.05
CA GLY A 40 11.46 -9.84 1.68
C GLY A 40 12.13 -9.59 3.04
N ALA A 41 12.18 -8.36 3.57
CA ALA A 41 12.78 -8.07 4.89
C ALA A 41 12.02 -8.69 6.08
N GLY A 42 10.81 -9.22 5.88
CA GLY A 42 9.98 -9.84 6.93
C GLY A 42 8.82 -8.98 7.42
N LYS A 43 8.57 -7.78 6.84
CA LYS A 43 7.51 -6.85 7.26
C LYS A 43 6.12 -7.50 7.28
N SER A 44 5.70 -8.07 6.15
CA SER A 44 4.36 -8.68 6.04
C SER A 44 4.21 -9.92 6.94
N THR A 45 5.28 -10.66 7.22
CA THR A 45 5.25 -11.76 8.20
C THR A 45 5.03 -11.22 9.60
N LEU A 46 5.72 -10.15 9.98
CA LEU A 46 5.56 -9.52 11.28
C LEU A 46 4.12 -9.01 11.48
N MET A 47 3.54 -8.37 10.45
CA MET A 47 2.14 -7.92 10.50
C MET A 47 1.16 -9.08 10.65
N LYS A 48 1.36 -10.17 9.90
CA LYS A 48 0.54 -11.39 10.02
C LYS A 48 0.62 -12.01 11.41
N ILE A 49 1.77 -11.91 12.09
CA ILE A 49 1.93 -12.37 13.46
C ILE A 49 1.11 -11.49 14.42
N ILE A 50 1.24 -10.16 14.32
CA ILE A 50 0.51 -9.20 15.16
C ILE A 50 -1.00 -9.35 14.96
N TYR A 51 -1.44 -9.58 13.72
CA TYR A 51 -2.85 -9.74 13.36
C TYR A 51 -3.40 -11.16 13.55
N GLY A 52 -2.59 -12.10 14.07
CA GLY A 52 -3.03 -13.46 14.38
C GLY A 52 -3.22 -14.37 13.17
N SER A 53 -2.79 -13.96 11.96
CA SER A 53 -2.85 -14.81 10.75
C SER A 53 -1.74 -15.84 10.70
N VAL A 54 -0.66 -15.61 11.42
CA VAL A 54 0.51 -16.53 11.53
C VAL A 54 0.95 -16.56 12.98
N ARG A 55 1.19 -17.76 13.52
CA ARG A 55 1.79 -17.89 14.85
C ARG A 55 3.32 -17.76 14.76
N PRO A 56 3.96 -17.03 15.69
CA PRO A 56 5.42 -17.07 15.82
C PRO A 56 5.87 -18.45 16.28
N ASP A 57 7.10 -18.81 15.97
CA ASP A 57 7.72 -20.06 16.46
C ASP A 57 8.33 -19.85 17.84
N GLU A 58 8.79 -18.62 18.14
CA GLU A 58 9.36 -18.21 19.44
C GLU A 58 8.95 -16.78 19.76
N GLY A 59 9.02 -16.43 21.04
CA GLY A 59 8.72 -15.11 21.55
C GLY A 59 7.28 -14.96 22.03
N SER A 60 6.94 -13.75 22.45
CA SER A 60 5.61 -13.42 22.98
C SER A 60 5.18 -12.01 22.58
N LEU A 61 3.86 -11.82 22.55
CA LEU A 61 3.23 -10.51 22.33
C LEU A 61 2.52 -10.07 23.60
N GLU A 62 2.56 -8.78 23.88
CA GLU A 62 1.74 -8.15 24.93
C GLU A 62 0.97 -6.97 24.32
N PHE A 63 -0.30 -6.80 24.72
CA PHE A 63 -1.17 -5.71 24.30
C PHE A 63 -1.78 -5.04 25.53
N ASP A 64 -1.62 -3.71 25.65
CA ASP A 64 -1.99 -2.95 26.87
C ASP A 64 -1.42 -3.58 28.16
N GLY A 65 -0.18 -4.11 28.10
CA GLY A 65 0.50 -4.74 29.24
C GLY A 65 -0.03 -6.13 29.63
N ARG A 66 -0.87 -6.76 28.79
CA ARG A 66 -1.38 -8.12 29.00
C ARG A 66 -0.87 -9.05 27.89
N PRO A 67 -0.59 -10.32 28.22
CA PRO A 67 -0.25 -11.28 27.18
C PRO A 67 -1.31 -11.33 26.09
N LEU A 68 -0.86 -11.29 24.83
CA LEU A 68 -1.71 -11.39 23.65
C LEU A 68 -1.41 -12.70 22.93
N ASP A 69 -2.34 -13.65 23.02
CA ASP A 69 -2.31 -14.90 22.25
C ASP A 69 -3.48 -14.90 21.28
N VAL A 70 -3.20 -14.42 20.05
CA VAL A 70 -4.19 -14.39 18.97
C VAL A 70 -3.85 -15.45 17.93
N SER A 71 -4.84 -16.23 17.56
CA SER A 71 -4.72 -17.31 16.59
C SER A 71 -5.51 -17.07 15.30
N SER A 72 -6.21 -15.94 15.25
CA SER A 72 -7.02 -15.54 14.10
C SER A 72 -7.20 -14.01 14.01
N PRO A 73 -7.44 -13.48 12.81
CA PRO A 73 -7.81 -12.07 12.63
C PRO A 73 -9.07 -11.65 13.41
N ALA A 74 -9.99 -12.59 13.65
CA ALA A 74 -11.20 -12.31 14.42
C ALA A 74 -10.85 -12.02 15.90
N GLU A 75 -9.96 -12.82 16.49
CA GLU A 75 -9.48 -12.59 17.86
C GLU A 75 -8.65 -11.31 17.97
N ALA A 76 -7.84 -10.98 16.96
CA ALA A 76 -7.10 -9.72 16.91
C ALA A 76 -8.06 -8.52 16.93
N ARG A 77 -9.14 -8.57 16.11
CA ARG A 77 -10.16 -7.51 16.08
C ARG A 77 -10.86 -7.36 17.45
N THR A 78 -11.24 -8.46 18.08
CA THR A 78 -11.87 -8.39 19.43
C THR A 78 -10.93 -7.86 20.50
N SER A 79 -9.62 -8.01 20.29
CA SER A 79 -8.58 -7.42 21.16
C SER A 79 -8.32 -5.94 20.88
N GLY A 80 -8.94 -5.37 19.83
CA GLY A 80 -8.79 -3.97 19.43
C GLY A 80 -7.66 -3.73 18.42
N ILE A 81 -7.29 -4.75 17.63
CA ILE A 81 -6.30 -4.63 16.55
C ILE A 81 -7.04 -4.73 15.21
N ALA A 82 -6.93 -3.71 14.36
CA ALA A 82 -7.45 -3.73 13.00
C ALA A 82 -6.32 -3.63 11.98
N MET A 83 -6.56 -4.15 10.77
CA MET A 83 -5.58 -4.12 9.69
C MET A 83 -6.24 -3.74 8.37
N VAL A 84 -5.60 -2.83 7.66
CA VAL A 84 -5.85 -2.49 6.26
C VAL A 84 -4.74 -3.11 5.43
N HIS A 85 -5.12 -3.98 4.50
CA HIS A 85 -4.19 -4.73 3.67
C HIS A 85 -3.73 -3.94 2.45
N GLN A 86 -2.59 -4.30 1.90
CA GLN A 86 -2.05 -3.73 0.66
C GLN A 86 -2.99 -3.93 -0.54
N HIS A 87 -3.62 -5.10 -0.62
CA HIS A 87 -4.65 -5.37 -1.62
C HIS A 87 -6.02 -5.31 -0.97
N PHE A 88 -6.95 -4.62 -1.60
CA PHE A 88 -8.30 -4.48 -1.09
C PHE A 88 -8.96 -5.86 -0.88
N ALA A 89 -9.46 -6.06 0.33
CA ALA A 89 -10.24 -7.23 0.70
C ALA A 89 -11.74 -6.92 0.60
N LEU A 90 -12.15 -6.29 -0.51
CA LEU A 90 -13.52 -5.89 -0.81
C LEU A 90 -14.13 -6.78 -1.89
N PHE A 91 -15.42 -7.05 -1.76
CA PHE A 91 -16.20 -7.74 -2.78
C PHE A 91 -16.79 -6.71 -3.75
N ASP A 92 -16.35 -6.75 -4.98
CA ASP A 92 -16.68 -5.79 -6.03
C ASP A 92 -18.20 -5.69 -6.31
N THR A 93 -18.94 -6.79 -6.15
CA THR A 93 -20.38 -6.86 -6.41
C THR A 93 -21.28 -6.40 -5.29
N LEU A 94 -20.73 -6.17 -4.11
CA LEU A 94 -21.46 -5.70 -2.94
C LEU A 94 -21.37 -4.19 -2.80
N THR A 95 -22.34 -3.60 -2.10
CA THR A 95 -22.32 -2.20 -1.69
C THR A 95 -21.25 -1.95 -0.62
N VAL A 96 -20.92 -0.69 -0.38
CA VAL A 96 -20.02 -0.27 0.70
C VAL A 96 -20.54 -0.78 2.05
N ALA A 97 -21.84 -0.56 2.35
CA ALA A 97 -22.42 -0.99 3.61
C ALA A 97 -22.38 -2.51 3.80
N GLU A 98 -22.63 -3.29 2.74
CA GLU A 98 -22.53 -4.75 2.78
C GLU A 98 -21.10 -5.23 2.99
N ASN A 99 -20.12 -4.62 2.32
CA ASN A 99 -18.70 -4.92 2.53
C ASN A 99 -18.25 -4.63 3.97
N VAL A 100 -18.72 -3.54 4.54
CA VAL A 100 -18.45 -3.18 5.93
C VAL A 100 -19.09 -4.19 6.88
N ALA A 101 -20.33 -4.60 6.61
CA ALA A 101 -21.07 -5.58 7.42
C ALA A 101 -20.34 -6.91 7.56
N LEU A 102 -19.63 -7.37 6.52
CA LEU A 102 -18.85 -8.62 6.56
C LEU A 102 -17.73 -8.62 7.61
N GLY A 103 -17.25 -7.44 8.00
CA GLY A 103 -16.22 -7.27 9.02
C GLY A 103 -16.73 -7.17 10.45
N LEU A 104 -18.05 -7.07 10.64
CA LEU A 104 -18.69 -6.80 11.92
C LEU A 104 -19.37 -8.05 12.51
N PRO A 105 -19.59 -8.08 13.84
CA PRO A 105 -20.41 -9.11 14.46
C PRO A 105 -21.84 -9.08 13.88
N PRO A 106 -22.50 -10.25 13.79
CA PRO A 106 -23.87 -10.33 13.28
C PRO A 106 -24.88 -9.59 14.19
N GLY A 107 -26.00 -9.15 13.60
CA GLY A 107 -27.13 -8.57 14.33
C GLY A 107 -27.36 -7.07 14.09
N ARG A 108 -26.51 -6.41 13.33
CA ARG A 108 -26.70 -5.00 12.92
C ARG A 108 -27.42 -4.92 11.58
N SER A 109 -28.35 -4.00 11.46
CA SER A 109 -29.05 -3.74 10.18
C SER A 109 -28.15 -2.96 9.21
N THR A 110 -28.39 -3.12 7.91
CA THR A 110 -27.70 -2.36 6.85
C THR A 110 -27.92 -0.85 7.02
N ALA A 111 -29.08 -0.43 7.52
CA ALA A 111 -29.39 0.98 7.78
C ALA A 111 -28.51 1.56 8.90
N GLU A 112 -28.34 0.85 10.01
CA GLU A 112 -27.45 1.28 11.11
C GLU A 112 -25.99 1.35 10.66
N ILE A 113 -25.54 0.37 9.85
CA ILE A 113 -24.19 0.35 9.29
C ILE A 113 -24.00 1.55 8.35
N SER A 114 -24.97 1.81 7.47
CA SER A 114 -24.91 2.94 6.53
C SER A 114 -24.81 4.28 7.24
N GLU A 115 -25.54 4.48 8.32
CA GLU A 115 -25.50 5.71 9.10
C GLU A 115 -24.16 5.90 9.82
N GLU A 116 -23.59 4.81 10.36
CA GLU A 116 -22.27 4.87 10.99
C GLU A 116 -21.15 5.09 9.97
N VAL A 117 -21.25 4.50 8.77
CA VAL A 117 -20.31 4.76 7.65
C VAL A 117 -20.29 6.25 7.31
N LYS A 118 -21.46 6.90 7.22
CA LYS A 118 -21.55 8.35 6.98
C LYS A 118 -20.92 9.14 8.12
N THR A 119 -21.30 8.82 9.36
CA THR A 119 -20.79 9.49 10.56
C THR A 119 -19.26 9.42 10.65
N LEU A 120 -18.68 8.25 10.44
CA LEU A 120 -17.22 8.08 10.41
C LEU A 120 -16.59 8.78 9.21
N GLY A 121 -17.25 8.71 8.04
CA GLY A 121 -16.83 9.43 6.84
C GLY A 121 -16.69 10.93 7.09
N GLU A 122 -17.73 11.56 7.63
CA GLU A 122 -17.75 12.98 7.97
C GLU A 122 -16.71 13.31 9.07
N LYS A 123 -16.66 12.49 10.12
CA LYS A 123 -15.73 12.70 11.23
C LYS A 123 -14.27 12.71 10.78
N TYR A 124 -13.89 11.83 9.87
CA TYR A 124 -12.49 11.60 9.51
C TYR A 124 -12.12 12.05 8.08
N GLY A 125 -13.04 12.68 7.35
CA GLY A 125 -12.81 13.09 5.96
C GLY A 125 -12.68 11.90 4.99
N LEU A 126 -13.41 10.82 5.28
CA LEU A 126 -13.40 9.56 4.53
C LEU A 126 -14.74 9.31 3.83
N GLU A 127 -15.44 10.36 3.42
CA GLU A 127 -16.79 10.28 2.87
C GLU A 127 -16.86 9.31 1.69
N VAL A 128 -17.80 8.38 1.79
CA VAL A 128 -18.19 7.42 0.75
C VAL A 128 -19.71 7.22 0.82
N ASP A 129 -20.34 6.93 -0.31
CA ASP A 129 -21.75 6.56 -0.33
C ASP A 129 -21.91 5.09 0.12
N PRO A 130 -22.62 4.83 1.24
CA PRO A 130 -22.83 3.45 1.71
C PRO A 130 -23.62 2.57 0.72
N ALA A 131 -24.41 3.17 -0.17
CA ALA A 131 -25.22 2.46 -1.16
C ALA A 131 -24.45 2.19 -2.48
N ALA A 132 -23.30 2.85 -2.69
CA ALA A 132 -22.50 2.66 -3.89
C ALA A 132 -21.96 1.23 -3.95
N VAL A 133 -21.97 0.62 -5.15
CA VAL A 133 -21.39 -0.69 -5.37
C VAL A 133 -19.87 -0.55 -5.56
N VAL A 134 -19.10 -1.42 -4.89
CA VAL A 134 -17.64 -1.26 -4.80
C VAL A 134 -16.94 -1.25 -6.16
N TYR A 135 -17.43 -1.97 -7.16
CA TYR A 135 -16.83 -1.96 -8.50
C TYR A 135 -16.85 -0.57 -9.18
N GLU A 136 -17.77 0.31 -8.79
CA GLU A 136 -17.89 1.68 -9.33
C GLU A 136 -16.91 2.66 -8.68
N LEU A 137 -16.37 2.30 -7.52
CA LEU A 137 -15.50 3.16 -6.74
C LEU A 137 -14.10 3.30 -7.35
N SER A 138 -13.57 4.51 -7.30
CA SER A 138 -12.14 4.76 -7.53
C SER A 138 -11.27 4.07 -6.47
N MET A 139 -9.97 3.89 -6.78
CA MET A 139 -9.02 3.32 -5.82
C MET A 139 -8.95 4.09 -4.49
N GLY A 140 -9.06 5.43 -4.56
CA GLY A 140 -9.11 6.27 -3.35
C GLY A 140 -10.37 6.05 -2.52
N GLU A 141 -11.51 5.81 -3.13
CA GLU A 141 -12.74 5.47 -2.42
C GLU A 141 -12.69 4.08 -1.81
N ARG A 142 -12.17 3.09 -2.55
CA ARG A 142 -11.95 1.74 -2.01
C ARG A 142 -11.04 1.76 -0.78
N GLN A 143 -9.98 2.58 -0.79
CA GLN A 143 -9.11 2.78 0.36
C GLN A 143 -9.87 3.37 1.56
N ARG A 144 -10.74 4.36 1.32
CA ARG A 144 -11.59 4.92 2.38
C ARG A 144 -12.52 3.87 2.99
N VAL A 145 -13.13 3.02 2.15
CA VAL A 145 -13.99 1.92 2.62
C VAL A 145 -13.21 0.95 3.52
N GLU A 146 -11.98 0.56 3.13
CA GLU A 146 -11.14 -0.31 3.96
C GLU A 146 -10.81 0.32 5.32
N ILE A 147 -10.51 1.61 5.34
CA ILE A 147 -10.21 2.33 6.59
C ILE A 147 -11.47 2.44 7.45
N ILE A 148 -12.62 2.82 6.89
CA ILE A 148 -13.89 2.88 7.62
C ILE A 148 -14.22 1.50 8.19
N ARG A 149 -14.11 0.43 7.40
CA ARG A 149 -14.33 -0.95 7.87
C ARG A 149 -13.45 -1.31 9.07
N ALA A 150 -12.18 -0.89 9.03
CA ALA A 150 -11.27 -1.07 10.16
C ALA A 150 -11.70 -0.24 11.38
N LEU A 151 -12.07 1.03 11.19
CA LEU A 151 -12.49 1.95 12.27
C LEU A 151 -13.78 1.51 12.95
N MET A 152 -14.72 0.89 12.23
CA MET A 152 -15.98 0.39 12.80
C MET A 152 -15.78 -0.73 13.83
N THR A 153 -14.58 -1.30 13.91
CA THR A 153 -14.22 -2.24 15.00
C THR A 153 -13.70 -1.53 16.25
N ASN A 154 -13.69 -0.18 16.27
CA ASN A 154 -13.14 0.65 17.33
C ASN A 154 -11.73 0.24 17.77
N PRO A 155 -10.76 0.25 16.87
CA PRO A 155 -9.43 -0.28 17.14
C PRO A 155 -8.62 0.64 18.07
N LYS A 156 -7.78 0.02 18.90
CA LYS A 156 -6.73 0.69 19.66
C LYS A 156 -5.40 0.69 18.92
N LEU A 157 -5.21 -0.26 17.99
CA LEU A 157 -4.07 -0.36 17.10
C LEU A 157 -4.58 -0.57 15.66
N LEU A 158 -4.19 0.32 14.77
CA LEU A 158 -4.47 0.24 13.34
C LEU A 158 -3.18 -0.09 12.57
N ILE A 159 -3.17 -1.22 11.88
CA ILE A 159 -2.07 -1.65 11.01
C ILE A 159 -2.41 -1.25 9.58
N LEU A 160 -1.50 -0.57 8.90
CA LEU A 160 -1.66 -0.13 7.51
C LEU A 160 -0.50 -0.67 6.67
N ASP A 161 -0.79 -1.62 5.78
CA ASP A 161 0.21 -2.23 4.91
C ASP A 161 0.20 -1.56 3.53
N GLU A 162 1.18 -0.69 3.28
CA GLU A 162 1.34 0.12 2.06
C GLU A 162 0.06 0.86 1.60
N PRO A 163 -0.63 1.61 2.47
CA PRO A 163 -1.97 2.12 2.19
C PRO A 163 -2.00 3.21 1.11
N THR A 164 -0.86 3.70 0.68
CA THR A 164 -0.71 4.81 -0.28
C THR A 164 -0.28 4.36 -1.67
N SER A 165 -0.04 3.06 -1.87
CA SER A 165 0.54 2.52 -3.11
C SER A 165 -0.29 2.82 -4.38
N VAL A 166 -1.60 2.95 -4.24
CA VAL A 166 -2.55 3.19 -5.34
C VAL A 166 -3.20 4.58 -5.29
N LEU A 167 -2.77 5.44 -4.35
CA LEU A 167 -3.36 6.74 -4.14
C LEU A 167 -2.62 7.84 -4.90
N VAL A 168 -3.38 8.82 -5.40
CA VAL A 168 -2.82 10.07 -5.91
C VAL A 168 -2.33 10.96 -4.75
N PRO A 169 -1.35 11.86 -4.96
CA PRO A 169 -0.75 12.66 -3.89
C PRO A 169 -1.74 13.43 -3.01
N GLN A 170 -2.83 13.95 -3.60
CA GLN A 170 -3.87 14.67 -2.85
C GLN A 170 -4.63 13.76 -1.89
N ALA A 171 -4.86 12.47 -2.28
CA ALA A 171 -5.52 11.49 -1.43
C ALA A 171 -4.58 11.03 -0.30
N VAL A 172 -3.27 10.91 -0.56
CA VAL A 172 -2.26 10.61 0.47
C VAL A 172 -2.28 11.67 1.58
N ARG A 173 -2.26 12.96 1.22
CA ARG A 173 -2.31 14.05 2.19
C ARG A 173 -3.57 14.02 3.06
N LYS A 174 -4.74 13.75 2.46
CA LYS A 174 -5.99 13.60 3.21
C LYS A 174 -5.93 12.41 4.18
N LEU A 175 -5.38 11.28 3.72
CA LEU A 175 -5.17 10.11 4.57
C LEU A 175 -4.28 10.45 5.77
N PHE A 176 -3.17 11.16 5.59
CA PHE A 176 -2.26 11.53 6.68
C PHE A 176 -2.92 12.43 7.72
N VAL A 177 -3.74 13.40 7.28
CA VAL A 177 -4.56 14.22 8.21
C VAL A 177 -5.47 13.33 9.06
N THR A 178 -6.12 12.35 8.43
CA THR A 178 -6.96 11.37 9.14
C THR A 178 -6.16 10.54 10.14
N LEU A 179 -4.99 10.03 9.75
CA LEU A 179 -4.15 9.21 10.61
C LEU A 179 -3.60 10.00 11.80
N HIS A 180 -3.18 11.25 11.61
CA HIS A 180 -2.78 12.13 12.72
C HIS A 180 -3.93 12.33 13.71
N ARG A 181 -5.13 12.62 13.23
CA ARG A 181 -6.30 12.78 14.09
C ARG A 181 -6.62 11.51 14.90
N LEU A 182 -6.53 10.34 14.28
CA LEU A 182 -6.69 9.05 14.97
C LEU A 182 -5.63 8.86 16.06
N ALA A 183 -4.38 9.20 15.77
CA ALA A 183 -3.28 9.13 16.74
C ALA A 183 -3.50 10.08 17.93
N GLU A 184 -3.95 11.31 17.68
CA GLU A 184 -4.34 12.28 18.72
C GLU A 184 -5.51 11.77 19.58
N GLU A 185 -6.45 11.01 19.01
CA GLU A 185 -7.55 10.36 19.73
C GLU A 185 -7.07 9.08 20.50
N GLY A 186 -5.77 8.73 20.43
CA GLY A 186 -5.14 7.64 21.19
C GLY A 186 -5.07 6.30 20.46
N VAL A 187 -5.44 6.24 19.19
CA VAL A 187 -5.24 5.06 18.33
C VAL A 187 -3.76 4.97 17.95
N SER A 188 -3.09 3.86 18.28
CA SER A 188 -1.72 3.62 17.81
C SER A 188 -1.75 3.16 16.37
N ILE A 189 -0.78 3.59 15.57
CA ILE A 189 -0.71 3.28 14.13
C ILE A 189 0.60 2.58 13.83
N LEU A 190 0.51 1.42 13.19
CA LEU A 190 1.66 0.71 12.63
C LEU A 190 1.61 0.86 11.10
N PHE A 191 2.48 1.69 10.57
CA PHE A 191 2.49 2.11 9.17
C PHE A 191 3.64 1.46 8.41
N ILE A 192 3.32 0.69 7.37
CA ILE A 192 4.32 0.07 6.51
C ILE A 192 4.34 0.81 5.19
N SER A 193 5.50 1.32 4.82
CA SER A 193 5.75 1.94 3.53
C SER A 193 7.20 1.74 3.12
N HIS A 194 7.47 1.78 1.83
CA HIS A 194 8.80 1.87 1.26
C HIS A 194 9.11 3.28 0.73
N LYS A 195 8.14 4.22 0.84
CA LYS A 195 8.28 5.61 0.46
C LYS A 195 8.81 6.43 1.63
N LEU A 196 10.04 6.89 1.50
CA LEU A 196 10.78 7.53 2.60
C LEU A 196 10.23 8.89 2.99
N ASP A 197 9.72 9.65 2.03
CA ASP A 197 9.02 10.91 2.21
C ASP A 197 7.77 10.76 3.07
N GLU A 198 6.95 9.73 2.79
CA GLU A 198 5.75 9.42 3.57
C GLU A 198 6.07 9.08 5.03
N ILE A 199 7.12 8.28 5.25
CA ILE A 199 7.58 7.91 6.60
C ILE A 199 8.04 9.14 7.37
N ARG A 200 8.79 10.04 6.71
CA ARG A 200 9.27 11.29 7.32
C ARG A 200 8.14 12.28 7.65
N GLU A 201 7.09 12.30 6.83
CA GLU A 201 5.93 13.17 7.05
C GLU A 201 5.05 12.67 8.18
N LEU A 202 4.73 11.36 8.19
CA LEU A 202 3.70 10.80 9.04
C LEU A 202 4.22 10.29 10.39
N ALA A 203 5.35 9.57 10.41
CA ALA A 203 5.73 8.77 11.57
C ALA A 203 6.46 9.58 12.67
N ASP A 204 6.20 9.18 13.91
CA ASP A 204 6.92 9.68 15.09
C ASP A 204 8.25 8.95 15.27
N ARG A 205 8.25 7.65 14.96
CA ARG A 205 9.41 6.77 15.02
C ARG A 205 9.38 5.78 13.87
N CYS A 206 10.56 5.40 13.39
CA CYS A 206 10.73 4.41 12.33
C CYS A 206 11.66 3.30 12.79
N VAL A 207 11.22 2.04 12.67
CA VAL A 207 12.08 0.88 12.81
C VAL A 207 12.46 0.34 11.44
N VAL A 208 13.74 0.01 11.27
CA VAL A 208 14.25 -0.52 10.01
C VAL A 208 14.44 -2.02 10.14
N LEU A 209 13.70 -2.76 9.34
CA LEU A 209 13.75 -4.22 9.26
C LEU A 209 14.61 -4.65 8.06
N ARG A 210 15.61 -5.47 8.31
CA ARG A 210 16.51 -6.03 7.28
C ARG A 210 16.85 -7.47 7.59
N ALA A 211 16.67 -8.36 6.60
CA ALA A 211 16.92 -9.79 6.74
C ALA A 211 16.29 -10.41 8.00
N GLY A 212 15.04 -10.06 8.28
CA GLY A 212 14.28 -10.58 9.42
C GLY A 212 14.61 -9.96 10.78
N ARG A 213 15.51 -8.96 10.87
CA ARG A 213 15.94 -8.34 12.13
C ARG A 213 15.71 -6.83 12.12
N ILE A 214 15.40 -6.25 13.28
CA ILE A 214 15.42 -4.80 13.47
C ILE A 214 16.88 -4.37 13.58
N VAL A 215 17.34 -3.57 12.62
CA VAL A 215 18.73 -3.08 12.55
C VAL A 215 18.88 -1.66 13.06
N SER A 216 17.78 -0.89 13.12
CA SER A 216 17.79 0.50 13.61
C SER A 216 16.40 0.93 14.06
N SER A 217 16.36 1.88 14.99
CA SER A 217 15.15 2.61 15.39
C SER A 217 15.50 4.09 15.47
N VAL A 218 14.85 4.92 14.65
CA VAL A 218 15.21 6.34 14.47
C VAL A 218 13.98 7.25 14.50
N ASN A 219 14.19 8.54 14.75
CA ASN A 219 13.21 9.56 14.47
C ASN A 219 13.32 9.95 12.99
N PRO A 220 12.33 9.61 12.13
CA PRO A 220 12.45 9.84 10.70
C PRO A 220 12.49 11.32 10.31
N LYS A 221 11.95 12.22 11.16
CA LYS A 221 11.98 13.66 10.93
C LYS A 221 13.39 14.25 11.09
N ALA A 222 14.27 13.56 11.84
CA ALA A 222 15.68 13.93 12.00
C ALA A 222 16.59 13.34 10.93
N GLU A 223 16.08 12.40 10.12
CA GLU A 223 16.82 11.69 9.08
C GLU A 223 16.60 12.32 7.69
N THR A 224 17.55 12.13 6.78
CA THR A 224 17.38 12.41 5.36
C THR A 224 16.86 11.16 4.63
N GLU A 225 16.28 11.31 3.44
CA GLU A 225 15.89 10.15 2.62
C GLU A 225 17.10 9.26 2.31
N ALA A 226 18.26 9.88 2.03
CA ALA A 226 19.51 9.14 1.76
C ALA A 226 19.97 8.33 2.98
N SER A 227 19.84 8.88 4.21
CA SER A 227 20.21 8.14 5.44
C SER A 227 19.24 6.98 5.70
N LEU A 228 17.92 7.18 5.52
CA LEU A 228 16.92 6.12 5.64
C LEU A 228 17.13 5.03 4.58
N ALA A 229 17.41 5.41 3.33
CA ALA A 229 17.74 4.46 2.27
C ALA A 229 18.98 3.61 2.60
N ARG A 230 20.03 4.24 3.14
CA ARG A 230 21.24 3.55 3.58
C ARG A 230 20.95 2.56 4.73
N LEU A 231 20.15 2.96 5.70
CA LEU A 231 19.73 2.06 6.79
C LEU A 231 18.95 0.85 6.25
N MET A 232 18.05 1.08 5.28
CA MET A 232 17.22 0.05 4.66
C MET A 232 18.06 -0.96 3.86
N ILE A 233 18.96 -0.48 2.99
CA ILE A 233 19.77 -1.31 2.08
C ILE A 233 20.99 -1.90 2.83
N GLY A 234 21.54 -1.17 3.78
CA GLY A 234 22.75 -1.55 4.51
C GLY A 234 24.08 -1.27 3.78
N ALA A 235 23.99 -0.62 2.62
CA ALA A 235 25.10 -0.15 1.83
C ALA A 235 24.78 1.21 1.21
N GLU A 236 25.77 1.92 0.72
CA GLU A 236 25.48 3.12 -0.08
C GLU A 236 24.75 2.73 -1.36
N PRO A 237 23.62 3.40 -1.68
CA PRO A 237 22.96 3.19 -2.96
C PRO A 237 23.96 3.40 -4.09
N PRO A 238 23.98 2.52 -5.11
CA PRO A 238 24.87 2.72 -6.23
C PRO A 238 24.61 4.08 -6.88
N ALA A 239 25.66 4.82 -7.16
CA ALA A 239 25.54 6.08 -7.88
C ALA A 239 24.86 5.83 -9.23
N ILE A 240 23.79 6.56 -9.51
CA ILE A 240 23.14 6.51 -10.82
C ILE A 240 24.17 7.04 -11.82
N ARG A 241 24.67 6.16 -12.69
CA ARG A 241 25.48 6.59 -13.82
C ARG A 241 24.54 7.24 -14.82
N GLU A 242 24.72 8.52 -15.06
CA GLU A 242 24.08 9.16 -16.20
C GLU A 242 24.54 8.42 -17.47
N ALA A 243 23.58 7.92 -18.23
CA ALA A 243 23.88 7.32 -19.51
C ALA A 243 24.33 8.44 -20.45
N SER A 244 25.64 8.54 -20.68
CA SER A 244 26.26 9.53 -21.57
C SER A 244 26.19 9.15 -23.05
N GLY A 245 25.26 8.29 -23.44
CA GLY A 245 25.07 7.84 -24.81
C GLY A 245 24.28 8.83 -25.64
N THR A 246 24.76 9.17 -26.84
CA THR A 246 23.96 9.84 -27.88
C THR A 246 22.93 8.82 -28.39
N PRO A 247 21.62 9.13 -28.40
CA PRO A 247 20.62 8.26 -29.01
C PRO A 247 20.94 7.93 -30.46
N GLY A 248 20.87 6.65 -30.81
CA GLY A 248 21.17 6.14 -32.13
C GLY A 248 20.00 6.25 -33.11
N GLU A 249 19.93 5.33 -34.08
CA GLU A 249 18.82 5.19 -35.04
C GLU A 249 17.49 4.82 -34.33
N VAL A 250 16.35 5.14 -34.95
CA VAL A 250 15.04 4.77 -34.48
C VAL A 250 14.89 3.23 -34.56
N VAL A 251 14.61 2.60 -33.44
CA VAL A 251 14.43 1.15 -33.37
C VAL A 251 12.97 0.74 -33.21
N PHE A 252 12.16 1.61 -32.64
CA PHE A 252 10.71 1.43 -32.50
C PHE A 252 10.00 2.73 -32.84
N GLU A 253 8.91 2.65 -33.57
CA GLU A 253 8.12 3.81 -33.94
C GLU A 253 6.63 3.46 -34.00
N MET A 254 5.80 4.32 -33.44
CA MET A 254 4.36 4.37 -33.67
C MET A 254 4.02 5.63 -34.40
N LYS A 255 3.16 5.56 -35.43
CA LYS A 255 2.72 6.70 -36.24
C LYS A 255 1.20 6.79 -36.28
N ASP A 256 0.67 7.88 -35.78
CA ASP A 256 -0.76 8.23 -35.82
C ASP A 256 -1.69 7.08 -35.35
N VAL A 257 -1.23 6.33 -34.35
CA VAL A 257 -1.91 5.16 -33.87
C VAL A 257 -3.09 5.58 -33.01
N SER A 258 -4.25 5.06 -33.38
CA SER A 258 -5.49 5.17 -32.61
C SER A 258 -6.01 3.78 -32.26
N TYR A 259 -6.48 3.60 -31.05
CA TYR A 259 -7.12 2.36 -30.60
C TYR A 259 -8.31 2.67 -29.70
N PRO A 260 -9.49 2.10 -29.96
CA PRO A 260 -10.71 2.43 -29.25
C PRO A 260 -10.61 2.05 -27.76
N GLY A 261 -11.20 2.88 -26.94
CA GLY A 261 -11.45 2.55 -25.52
C GLY A 261 -12.57 1.55 -25.34
N SER A 262 -12.77 1.15 -24.10
CA SER A 262 -13.94 0.39 -23.66
C SER A 262 -14.63 1.15 -22.51
N LEU A 263 -15.74 0.65 -21.99
CA LEU A 263 -16.45 1.27 -20.85
C LEU A 263 -15.56 1.53 -19.62
N ARG A 264 -14.41 0.84 -19.51
CA ARG A 264 -13.51 0.90 -18.34
C ARG A 264 -12.07 1.28 -18.66
N VAL A 265 -11.69 1.37 -19.93
CA VAL A 265 -10.31 1.63 -20.34
C VAL A 265 -10.32 2.71 -21.43
N CYS A 266 -9.67 3.83 -21.12
CA CYS A 266 -9.51 4.92 -22.10
C CYS A 266 -8.77 4.41 -23.35
N GLY A 267 -9.22 4.84 -24.53
CA GLY A 267 -8.53 4.62 -25.79
C GLY A 267 -7.31 5.52 -25.94
N ILE A 268 -6.64 5.37 -27.06
CA ILE A 268 -5.59 6.29 -27.53
C ILE A 268 -5.98 6.84 -28.90
N GLU A 269 -5.65 8.11 -29.15
CA GLU A 269 -5.97 8.80 -30.42
C GLU A 269 -4.73 9.49 -30.97
N ASN A 270 -4.39 9.21 -32.25
CA ASN A 270 -3.32 9.85 -32.99
C ASN A 270 -1.98 9.90 -32.26
N VAL A 271 -1.61 8.78 -31.58
CA VAL A 271 -0.36 8.73 -30.83
C VAL A 271 0.80 8.42 -31.76
N SER A 272 1.79 9.31 -31.75
CA SER A 272 3.06 9.11 -32.43
C SER A 272 4.19 9.17 -31.40
N VAL A 273 5.02 8.14 -31.40
CA VAL A 273 6.20 8.05 -30.52
C VAL A 273 7.30 7.27 -31.22
N ALA A 274 8.54 7.70 -31.06
CA ALA A 274 9.70 7.01 -31.54
C ALA A 274 10.67 6.74 -30.38
N VAL A 275 11.29 5.57 -30.39
CA VAL A 275 12.34 5.18 -29.44
C VAL A 275 13.61 4.85 -30.22
N ARG A 276 14.72 5.45 -29.81
CA ARG A 276 16.03 5.29 -30.46
C ARG A 276 16.87 4.25 -29.72
N LYS A 277 17.82 3.69 -30.41
CA LYS A 277 18.81 2.77 -29.83
C LYS A 277 19.57 3.45 -28.68
N GLY A 278 19.56 2.81 -27.50
CA GLY A 278 20.20 3.37 -26.30
C GLY A 278 19.39 4.47 -25.59
N GLU A 279 18.17 4.76 -26.04
CA GLU A 279 17.26 5.74 -25.44
C GLU A 279 16.28 5.04 -24.49
N ILE A 280 15.93 5.71 -23.40
CA ILE A 280 14.83 5.33 -22.51
C ILE A 280 13.74 6.39 -22.62
N VAL A 281 12.59 6.02 -23.15
CA VAL A 281 11.42 6.90 -23.24
C VAL A 281 10.47 6.59 -22.09
N GLY A 282 10.20 7.60 -21.26
CA GLY A 282 9.24 7.49 -20.14
C GLY A 282 7.83 7.90 -20.57
N VAL A 283 6.83 7.08 -20.27
CA VAL A 283 5.42 7.41 -20.44
C VAL A 283 4.82 7.76 -19.09
N ALA A 284 4.44 9.03 -18.91
CA ALA A 284 3.83 9.54 -17.68
C ALA A 284 2.35 9.89 -17.92
N GLY A 285 1.54 9.77 -16.87
CA GLY A 285 0.13 10.16 -16.91
C GLY A 285 -0.63 9.67 -15.69
N ILE A 286 -1.80 10.26 -15.46
CA ILE A 286 -2.73 9.81 -14.41
C ILE A 286 -3.32 8.45 -14.80
N SER A 287 -3.50 7.56 -13.81
CA SER A 287 -4.10 6.24 -14.03
C SER A 287 -5.44 6.36 -14.79
N GLY A 288 -5.61 5.56 -15.84
CA GLY A 288 -6.81 5.57 -16.67
C GLY A 288 -6.71 6.39 -17.96
N ASN A 289 -5.63 7.15 -18.20
CA ASN A 289 -5.45 8.00 -19.39
C ASN A 289 -4.92 7.25 -20.63
N GLY A 290 -5.11 5.95 -20.74
CA GLY A 290 -4.77 5.18 -21.93
C GLY A 290 -3.37 4.55 -21.94
N GLN A 291 -2.53 4.74 -20.91
CA GLN A 291 -1.17 4.16 -20.84
C GLN A 291 -1.19 2.63 -21.01
N ALA A 292 -2.13 1.94 -20.36
CA ALA A 292 -2.25 0.48 -20.49
C ALA A 292 -2.57 0.08 -21.95
N ARG A 293 -3.40 0.88 -22.64
CA ARG A 293 -3.73 0.64 -24.05
C ARG A 293 -2.53 0.94 -24.96
N LEU A 294 -1.80 2.01 -24.68
CA LEU A 294 -0.57 2.34 -25.38
C LEU A 294 0.45 1.21 -25.27
N MET A 295 0.65 0.68 -24.07
CA MET A 295 1.58 -0.43 -23.85
C MET A 295 1.12 -1.72 -24.51
N ALA A 296 -0.19 -2.02 -24.50
CA ALA A 296 -0.73 -3.21 -25.19
C ALA A 296 -0.53 -3.15 -26.70
N VAL A 297 -0.70 -1.97 -27.30
CA VAL A 297 -0.39 -1.75 -28.71
C VAL A 297 1.10 -1.87 -28.99
N ALA A 298 1.94 -1.25 -28.18
CA ALA A 298 3.40 -1.32 -28.32
C ALA A 298 3.94 -2.74 -28.15
N ALA A 299 3.32 -3.56 -27.29
CA ALA A 299 3.68 -4.96 -27.06
C ALA A 299 3.10 -5.93 -28.11
N GLY A 300 2.21 -5.45 -29.02
CA GLY A 300 1.55 -6.29 -30.00
C GLY A 300 0.37 -7.10 -29.45
N GLU A 301 -0.07 -6.84 -28.22
CA GLU A 301 -1.23 -7.48 -27.59
C GLU A 301 -2.57 -6.93 -28.13
N ALA A 302 -2.55 -5.67 -28.60
CA ALA A 302 -3.68 -5.01 -29.22
C ALA A 302 -3.36 -4.71 -30.69
N PRO A 303 -4.02 -5.37 -31.67
CA PRO A 303 -3.73 -5.21 -33.08
C PRO A 303 -4.13 -3.80 -33.55
N VAL A 304 -3.27 -3.17 -34.32
CA VAL A 304 -3.52 -1.90 -35.03
C VAL A 304 -3.42 -2.13 -36.54
N ALA A 305 -3.89 -1.15 -37.33
CA ALA A 305 -3.78 -1.23 -38.78
C ALA A 305 -2.31 -1.38 -39.21
N ASP A 306 -2.10 -2.06 -40.34
CA ASP A 306 -0.80 -2.27 -40.93
C ASP A 306 -0.04 -0.95 -41.06
N GLU A 307 1.28 -0.96 -40.74
CA GLU A 307 2.20 0.16 -40.73
C GLU A 307 2.08 1.18 -39.56
N GLY A 308 1.10 1.05 -38.68
CA GLY A 308 1.01 1.92 -37.48
C GLY A 308 2.14 1.73 -36.48
N VAL A 309 2.71 0.51 -36.41
CA VAL A 309 3.82 0.17 -35.50
C VAL A 309 4.98 -0.41 -36.29
N MET A 310 6.16 0.13 -36.11
CA MET A 310 7.38 -0.26 -36.80
C MET A 310 8.44 -0.71 -35.78
N LEU A 311 9.10 -1.81 -36.05
CA LEU A 311 10.25 -2.29 -35.28
C LEU A 311 11.45 -2.50 -36.23
N PHE A 312 12.55 -1.82 -35.96
CA PHE A 312 13.74 -1.80 -36.83
C PHE A 312 13.41 -1.46 -38.32
N GLY A 313 12.48 -0.51 -38.49
CA GLY A 313 12.05 -0.09 -39.81
C GLY A 313 11.13 -1.05 -40.57
N LYS A 314 10.64 -2.10 -39.90
CA LYS A 314 9.69 -3.08 -40.46
C LYS A 314 8.37 -2.98 -39.74
N PRO A 315 7.23 -3.06 -40.44
CA PRO A 315 5.91 -3.09 -39.77
C PRO A 315 5.79 -4.33 -38.87
N VAL A 316 5.18 -4.14 -37.70
CA VAL A 316 4.92 -5.22 -36.73
C VAL A 316 3.42 -5.43 -36.64
N GLY A 317 2.99 -6.62 -37.00
CA GLY A 317 1.60 -7.07 -36.83
C GLY A 317 0.75 -6.93 -38.07
N SER A 318 0.78 -7.91 -38.88
CA SER A 318 -0.30 -8.34 -39.76
C SER A 318 -0.68 -9.76 -39.40
#